data_1bf81d776f4721bfdb874aebb058dbaf
#
_entry.id   1bf81d776f4721bfdb874aebb058dbaf
#
_cell.length_a   1.000
_cell.length_b   1.000
_cell.length_c   1.000
_cell.angle_alpha   90.00
_cell.angle_beta   90.00
_cell.angle_gamma   90.00
#
_symmetry.space_group_name_H-M   'P 1'
#
loop_
_entity.id
_entity.type
_entity.pdbx_description
1 polymer ?
#
loop_
_entity_poly.entity_id
_entity_poly.type
_entity_poly.pdbx_seq_one_letter_code
_entity_poly.pdbx_strand_id
1 'polypeptide(L)'
;MIRLYDIRYLRIGTPNLDAAIDFATRIVGLELVGREGKSAYFRSDKVGVRGDTRDHTLVYFEGDPADHTSAFDILDRNDFDRIGAELENAGHAVHYGTAAECELRRVRQFIGFRDPTGNKHEIVVRPHYSGPRHFPSRDAGITHFSHIGLRTSDAARDEAFWTRLLNARVSDWIGDAPLLRINTIHHTLALFPSAYPGVQHINHQVEDIDDIMRSYYFLREQGVKIVFGPGRHPSSSACFLYFEGHDKMVYEYSVGVKHILPEEEAKYRPRQFPFAPESFCMWGSKPDIPEFRD
;
A
#
# COMPACT_ATOMS: atom_id res chain seq x y z
N MET A 1 -11.37 -4.72 19.39
CA MET A 1 -11.03 -4.73 17.94
C MET A 1 -10.71 -3.30 17.51
N ILE A 2 -9.54 -3.09 17.01
CA ILE A 2 -9.01 -1.81 16.54
C ILE A 2 -9.60 -1.50 15.16
N ARG A 3 -10.20 -0.31 14.99
CA ARG A 3 -10.87 0.09 13.75
C ARG A 3 -9.97 1.02 12.92
N LEU A 4 -9.27 0.44 11.96
CA LEU A 4 -8.57 1.18 10.93
C LEU A 4 -9.58 1.78 9.93
N TYR A 5 -9.25 2.94 9.39
CA TYR A 5 -10.07 3.62 8.38
C TYR A 5 -9.52 3.40 6.97
N ASP A 6 -8.22 3.66 6.77
CA ASP A 6 -7.56 3.51 5.48
C ASP A 6 -6.05 3.42 5.64
N ILE A 7 -5.36 2.95 4.61
CA ILE A 7 -3.91 3.08 4.51
C ILE A 7 -3.56 4.56 4.30
N ARG A 8 -2.57 5.06 5.07
CA ARG A 8 -2.25 6.50 5.05
C ARG A 8 -1.01 6.82 4.23
N TYR A 9 0.10 6.16 4.57
CA TYR A 9 1.36 6.32 3.86
C TYR A 9 2.23 5.08 4.01
N LEU A 10 3.26 5.04 3.17
CA LEU A 10 4.35 4.08 3.25
C LEU A 10 5.67 4.84 3.42
N ARG A 11 6.55 4.36 4.31
CA ARG A 11 7.92 4.83 4.48
C ARG A 11 8.89 3.75 4.04
N ILE A 12 9.90 4.11 3.24
CA ILE A 12 10.86 3.19 2.66
C ILE A 12 12.27 3.77 2.79
N GLY A 13 13.18 2.99 3.34
CA GLY A 13 14.60 3.32 3.34
C GLY A 13 15.20 3.26 1.93
N THR A 14 16.19 4.08 1.67
CA THR A 14 16.99 4.06 0.44
C THR A 14 18.42 4.51 0.71
N PRO A 15 19.44 3.89 0.11
CA PRO A 15 20.81 4.39 0.18
C PRO A 15 21.06 5.60 -0.72
N ASN A 16 20.12 5.91 -1.64
CA ASN A 16 20.26 7.01 -2.61
C ASN A 16 18.96 7.79 -2.76
N LEU A 17 18.77 8.78 -1.88
CA LEU A 17 17.55 9.59 -1.84
C LEU A 17 17.32 10.39 -3.12
N ASP A 18 18.39 10.89 -3.77
CA ASP A 18 18.25 11.66 -5.01
C ASP A 18 17.75 10.80 -6.17
N ALA A 19 18.24 9.57 -6.29
CA ALA A 19 17.74 8.62 -7.28
C ALA A 19 16.30 8.19 -6.98
N ALA A 20 15.93 8.02 -5.70
CA ALA A 20 14.55 7.74 -5.29
C ALA A 20 13.61 8.90 -5.65
N ILE A 21 14.04 10.15 -5.46
CA ILE A 21 13.26 11.34 -5.84
C ILE A 21 13.05 11.39 -7.36
N ASP A 22 14.13 11.23 -8.14
CA ASP A 22 14.01 11.21 -9.61
C ASP A 22 13.05 10.12 -10.08
N PHE A 23 13.20 8.91 -9.57
CA PHE A 23 12.33 7.80 -9.96
C PHE A 23 10.87 8.04 -9.57
N ALA A 24 10.62 8.44 -8.33
CA ALA A 24 9.26 8.68 -7.84
C ALA A 24 8.54 9.79 -8.62
N THR A 25 9.25 10.87 -8.98
CA THR A 25 8.64 12.01 -9.68
C THR A 25 8.56 11.80 -11.18
N ARG A 26 9.66 11.47 -11.83
CA ARG A 26 9.76 11.40 -13.29
C ARG A 26 9.20 10.09 -13.86
N ILE A 27 9.39 8.97 -13.14
CA ILE A 27 8.97 7.65 -13.62
C ILE A 27 7.60 7.26 -13.05
N VAL A 28 7.42 7.28 -11.72
CA VAL A 28 6.14 6.91 -11.12
C VAL A 28 5.08 8.00 -11.30
N GLY A 29 5.46 9.27 -11.39
CA GLY A 29 4.52 10.39 -11.53
C GLY A 29 3.91 10.84 -10.20
N LEU A 30 4.65 10.71 -9.11
CA LEU A 30 4.26 11.29 -7.82
C LEU A 30 4.68 12.76 -7.75
N GLU A 31 3.94 13.57 -6.99
CA GLU A 31 4.33 14.94 -6.70
C GLU A 31 5.28 14.98 -5.49
N LEU A 32 6.46 15.58 -5.66
CA LEU A 32 7.36 15.87 -4.54
C LEU A 32 6.77 17.03 -3.73
N VAL A 33 6.33 16.73 -2.51
CA VAL A 33 5.81 17.72 -1.56
C VAL A 33 6.94 18.52 -0.92
N GLY A 34 8.07 17.86 -0.63
CA GLY A 34 9.24 18.46 -0.05
C GLY A 34 10.32 17.47 0.33
N ARG A 35 11.51 18.01 0.57
CA ARG A 35 12.65 17.28 1.12
C ARG A 35 13.03 17.96 2.44
N GLU A 36 13.11 17.17 3.52
CA GLU A 36 13.48 17.63 4.84
C GLU A 36 14.57 16.72 5.41
N GLY A 37 15.77 17.27 5.56
CA GLY A 37 16.93 16.51 6.01
C GLY A 37 17.17 15.27 5.14
N LYS A 38 16.99 14.11 5.74
CA LYS A 38 17.20 12.78 5.14
C LYS A 38 15.93 12.14 4.60
N SER A 39 14.85 12.89 4.43
CA SER A 39 13.55 12.36 3.98
C SER A 39 12.98 13.19 2.83
N ALA A 40 12.32 12.52 1.89
CA ALA A 40 11.55 13.12 0.80
C ALA A 40 10.11 12.60 0.86
N TYR A 41 9.15 13.51 0.72
CA TYR A 41 7.72 13.25 0.87
C TYR A 41 7.02 13.39 -0.47
N PHE A 42 6.17 12.42 -0.80
CA PHE A 42 5.49 12.38 -2.10
C PHE A 42 3.99 12.22 -1.91
N ARG A 43 3.24 12.92 -2.76
CA ARG A 43 1.80 12.86 -2.82
C ARG A 43 1.34 12.20 -4.12
N SER A 44 0.28 11.38 -4.01
CA SER A 44 -0.36 10.71 -5.14
C SER A 44 -1.85 11.03 -5.24
N ASP A 45 -2.45 11.55 -4.18
CA ASP A 45 -3.90 11.67 -4.10
C ASP A 45 -4.39 12.97 -4.76
N LYS A 46 -5.26 12.85 -5.76
CA LYS A 46 -6.00 13.98 -6.34
C LYS A 46 -7.07 14.45 -5.36
N VAL A 47 -7.17 15.76 -5.19
CA VAL A 47 -8.23 16.37 -4.38
C VAL A 47 -9.60 15.95 -4.92
N GLY A 48 -10.46 15.48 -4.04
CA GLY A 48 -11.85 15.13 -4.37
C GLY A 48 -12.11 13.68 -4.69
N VAL A 49 -11.10 12.86 -5.00
CA VAL A 49 -11.32 11.43 -5.31
C VAL A 49 -11.74 10.64 -4.06
N ARG A 50 -11.09 10.92 -2.92
CA ARG A 50 -11.46 10.37 -1.60
C ARG A 50 -12.00 11.43 -0.64
N GLY A 51 -12.18 12.66 -1.10
CA GLY A 51 -12.60 13.76 -0.26
C GLY A 51 -11.54 14.24 0.74
N ASP A 52 -10.30 13.76 0.61
CA ASP A 52 -9.20 14.21 1.45
C ASP A 52 -8.06 14.86 0.64
N THR A 53 -7.23 15.59 1.34
CA THR A 53 -6.07 16.30 0.81
C THR A 53 -4.83 15.83 1.55
N ARG A 54 -4.47 14.56 1.38
CA ARG A 54 -3.32 13.97 2.04
C ARG A 54 -2.06 14.76 1.75
N ASP A 55 -1.31 15.10 2.80
CA ASP A 55 -0.02 15.79 2.64
C ASP A 55 0.96 14.92 1.88
N HIS A 56 1.05 13.64 2.25
CA HIS A 56 1.88 12.65 1.56
C HIS A 56 1.30 11.24 1.68
N THR A 57 1.72 10.36 0.78
CA THR A 57 1.35 8.94 0.75
C THR A 57 2.57 8.02 0.64
N LEU A 58 3.73 8.56 0.26
CA LEU A 58 5.01 7.86 0.23
C LEU A 58 6.09 8.76 0.82
N VAL A 59 6.99 8.16 1.60
CA VAL A 59 8.22 8.80 2.11
C VAL A 59 9.40 7.91 1.78
N TYR A 60 10.37 8.42 1.04
CA TYR A 60 11.70 7.83 0.99
C TYR A 60 12.60 8.51 2.03
N PHE A 61 13.40 7.73 2.76
CA PHE A 61 14.38 8.26 3.70
C PHE A 61 15.74 7.56 3.54
N GLU A 62 16.83 8.28 3.83
CA GLU A 62 18.17 7.67 3.81
C GLU A 62 18.25 6.54 4.85
N GLY A 63 18.43 5.31 4.37
CA GLY A 63 18.42 4.11 5.21
C GLY A 63 18.52 2.81 4.43
N ASP A 64 18.27 1.71 5.13
CA ASP A 64 18.26 0.37 4.53
C ASP A 64 17.02 0.22 3.61
N PRO A 65 17.19 -0.21 2.33
CA PRO A 65 16.08 -0.49 1.42
C PRO A 65 15.09 -1.55 1.96
N ALA A 66 15.50 -2.39 2.89
CA ALA A 66 14.62 -3.35 3.55
C ALA A 66 13.80 -2.73 4.71
N ASP A 67 14.08 -1.48 5.09
CA ASP A 67 13.31 -0.79 6.13
C ASP A 67 12.03 -0.20 5.56
N HIS A 68 10.94 -0.94 5.71
CA HIS A 68 9.61 -0.55 5.28
C HIS A 68 8.68 -0.36 6.48
N THR A 69 7.84 0.67 6.45
CA THR A 69 6.80 0.90 7.47
C THR A 69 5.53 1.39 6.79
N SER A 70 4.42 0.67 6.97
CA SER A 70 3.11 1.11 6.49
C SER A 70 2.30 1.75 7.61
N ALA A 71 1.57 2.80 7.30
CA ALA A 71 0.75 3.54 8.27
C ALA A 71 -0.73 3.51 7.89
N PHE A 72 -1.58 3.47 8.93
CA PHE A 72 -3.02 3.43 8.80
C PHE A 72 -3.69 4.50 9.65
N ASP A 73 -4.71 5.14 9.10
CA ASP A 73 -5.60 6.04 9.84
C ASP A 73 -6.60 5.23 10.68
N ILE A 74 -7.13 5.84 11.74
CA ILE A 74 -8.20 5.27 12.58
C ILE A 74 -9.51 6.04 12.42
N LEU A 75 -10.63 5.35 12.65
CA LEU A 75 -11.96 5.95 12.58
C LEU A 75 -12.22 6.94 13.73
N ASP A 76 -11.90 6.56 14.96
CA ASP A 76 -12.09 7.42 16.14
C ASP A 76 -10.75 7.84 16.74
N ARG A 77 -10.49 9.14 16.66
CA ARG A 77 -9.26 9.77 17.17
C ARG A 77 -9.12 9.72 18.69
N ASN A 78 -10.22 9.46 19.41
CA ASN A 78 -10.21 9.33 20.87
C ASN A 78 -9.80 7.93 21.31
N ASP A 79 -9.74 6.98 20.41
CA ASP A 79 -9.37 5.59 20.68
C ASP A 79 -7.86 5.35 20.83
N PHE A 80 -7.01 6.37 20.68
CA PHE A 80 -5.56 6.21 20.58
C PHE A 80 -4.93 5.41 21.75
N ASP A 81 -5.24 5.82 22.98
CA ASP A 81 -4.68 5.14 24.17
C ASP A 81 -5.25 3.71 24.33
N ARG A 82 -6.52 3.52 24.00
CA ARG A 82 -7.16 2.21 23.98
C ARG A 82 -6.52 1.27 22.95
N ILE A 83 -6.17 1.79 21.78
CA ILE A 83 -5.52 1.01 20.72
C ILE A 83 -4.16 0.49 21.18
N GLY A 84 -3.33 1.33 21.80
CA GLY A 84 -2.05 0.90 22.36
C GLY A 84 -2.22 -0.22 23.38
N ALA A 85 -3.14 -0.05 24.33
CA ALA A 85 -3.45 -1.06 25.33
C ALA A 85 -3.98 -2.37 24.72
N GLU A 86 -4.82 -2.32 23.69
CA GLU A 86 -5.30 -3.52 22.96
C GLU A 86 -4.15 -4.29 22.28
N LEU A 87 -3.19 -3.58 21.66
CA LEU A 87 -2.00 -4.19 21.05
C LEU A 87 -1.10 -4.85 22.11
N GLU A 88 -0.83 -4.15 23.22
CA GLU A 88 -0.01 -4.66 24.34
C GLU A 88 -0.66 -5.89 24.99
N ASN A 89 -1.97 -5.85 25.23
CA ASN A 89 -2.73 -6.98 25.77
C ASN A 89 -2.75 -8.19 24.82
N ALA A 90 -2.63 -7.96 23.53
CA ALA A 90 -2.48 -9.01 22.52
C ALA A 90 -1.03 -9.52 22.36
N GLY A 91 -0.09 -9.00 23.18
CA GLY A 91 1.31 -9.43 23.21
C GLY A 91 2.23 -8.73 22.20
N HIS A 92 1.78 -7.63 21.59
CA HIS A 92 2.59 -6.84 20.65
C HIS A 92 3.33 -5.72 21.39
N ALA A 93 4.64 -5.58 21.13
CA ALA A 93 5.39 -4.43 21.60
C ALA A 93 4.89 -3.16 20.91
N VAL A 94 4.64 -2.12 21.68
CA VAL A 94 4.10 -0.84 21.20
C VAL A 94 5.14 0.26 21.42
N HIS A 95 5.34 1.08 20.40
CA HIS A 95 6.13 2.31 20.44
C HIS A 95 5.23 3.51 20.27
N TYR A 96 5.15 4.36 21.28
CA TYR A 96 4.48 5.66 21.18
C TYR A 96 5.46 6.68 20.61
N GLY A 97 5.10 7.32 19.49
CA GLY A 97 5.97 8.27 18.81
C GLY A 97 6.32 9.48 19.66
N THR A 98 7.61 9.82 19.72
CA THR A 98 8.09 11.08 20.28
C THR A 98 7.66 12.27 19.44
N ALA A 99 7.73 13.49 19.97
CA ALA A 99 7.39 14.72 19.21
C ALA A 99 8.21 14.84 17.93
N ALA A 100 9.51 14.55 17.96
CA ALA A 100 10.38 14.61 16.79
C ALA A 100 10.04 13.55 15.75
N GLU A 101 9.68 12.33 16.16
CA GLU A 101 9.24 11.28 15.26
C GLU A 101 7.88 11.59 14.62
N CYS A 102 6.96 12.21 15.37
CA CYS A 102 5.67 12.67 14.87
C CYS A 102 5.85 13.79 13.82
N GLU A 103 6.77 14.73 14.05
CA GLU A 103 7.11 15.77 13.08
C GLU A 103 7.64 15.18 11.78
N LEU A 104 8.58 14.23 11.84
CA LEU A 104 9.09 13.49 10.66
C LEU A 104 8.02 12.68 9.92
N ARG A 105 6.88 12.40 10.53
CA ARG A 105 5.74 11.70 9.92
C ARG A 105 4.62 12.64 9.52
N ARG A 106 4.75 13.91 9.90
CA ARG A 106 3.73 14.93 9.70
C ARG A 106 2.38 14.48 10.25
N VAL A 107 2.38 13.96 11.47
CA VAL A 107 1.21 13.51 12.21
C VAL A 107 1.19 14.08 13.62
N ARG A 108 0.02 14.14 14.26
CA ARG A 108 -0.07 14.58 15.66
C ARG A 108 0.48 13.55 16.63
N GLN A 109 0.15 12.28 16.40
CA GLN A 109 0.58 11.13 17.22
C GLN A 109 0.62 9.89 16.33
N PHE A 110 1.45 8.91 16.71
CA PHE A 110 1.38 7.57 16.16
C PHE A 110 1.77 6.50 17.18
N ILE A 111 1.28 5.30 16.94
CA ILE A 111 1.67 4.07 17.60
C ILE A 111 2.37 3.20 16.57
N GLY A 112 3.62 2.81 16.82
CA GLY A 112 4.37 1.83 16.04
C GLY A 112 4.26 0.44 16.64
N PHE A 113 4.08 -0.58 15.81
CA PHE A 113 4.03 -1.99 16.20
C PHE A 113 4.52 -2.89 15.05
N ARG A 114 4.60 -4.20 15.32
CA ARG A 114 4.90 -5.19 14.29
C ARG A 114 3.78 -6.23 14.21
N ASP A 115 3.48 -6.66 12.98
CA ASP A 115 2.66 -7.85 12.78
C ASP A 115 3.45 -9.12 13.19
N PRO A 116 2.82 -10.30 13.26
CA PRO A 116 3.51 -11.51 13.70
C PRO A 116 4.65 -11.97 12.78
N THR A 117 4.67 -11.58 11.50
CA THR A 117 5.80 -11.82 10.59
C THR A 117 6.97 -10.84 10.85
N GLY A 118 6.69 -9.69 11.48
CA GLY A 118 7.68 -8.67 11.81
C GLY A 118 7.64 -7.44 10.90
N ASN A 119 6.66 -7.31 10.01
CA ASN A 119 6.43 -6.08 9.25
C ASN A 119 6.15 -4.92 10.21
N LYS A 120 6.72 -3.76 9.92
CA LYS A 120 6.50 -2.54 10.72
C LYS A 120 5.24 -1.82 10.28
N HIS A 121 4.42 -1.49 11.25
CA HIS A 121 3.17 -0.74 11.04
C HIS A 121 3.07 0.44 11.98
N GLU A 122 2.33 1.46 11.55
CA GLU A 122 1.99 2.62 12.36
C GLU A 122 0.47 2.85 12.31
N ILE A 123 -0.11 3.18 13.45
CA ILE A 123 -1.46 3.73 13.54
C ILE A 123 -1.32 5.21 13.85
N VAL A 124 -1.86 6.06 12.98
CA VAL A 124 -1.64 7.50 13.02
C VAL A 124 -2.90 8.27 13.37
N VAL A 125 -2.73 9.42 14.03
CA VAL A 125 -3.80 10.32 14.44
C VAL A 125 -3.50 11.74 13.97
N ARG A 126 -4.50 12.38 13.37
CA ARG A 126 -4.43 13.75 12.86
C ARG A 126 -3.19 13.97 11.97
N PRO A 127 -3.08 13.25 10.85
CA PRO A 127 -2.05 13.53 9.86
C PRO A 127 -2.24 14.93 9.28
N HIS A 128 -1.16 15.51 8.77
CA HIS A 128 -1.24 16.78 8.06
C HIS A 128 -2.02 16.65 6.76
N TYR A 129 -2.64 17.74 6.35
CA TYR A 129 -3.35 17.88 5.09
C TYR A 129 -2.67 18.94 4.23
N SER A 130 -2.68 18.73 2.92
CA SER A 130 -2.15 19.68 1.95
C SER A 130 -3.28 20.55 1.39
N GLY A 131 -3.08 21.85 1.38
CA GLY A 131 -3.98 22.82 0.71
C GLY A 131 -3.67 23.02 -0.78
N PRO A 132 -2.40 22.93 -1.25
CA PRO A 132 -2.07 23.12 -2.65
C PRO A 132 -2.71 22.07 -3.56
N ARG A 133 -3.01 22.48 -4.80
CA ARG A 133 -3.47 21.57 -5.85
C ARG A 133 -2.38 20.52 -6.15
N HIS A 134 -2.79 19.27 -6.39
CA HIS A 134 -1.91 18.20 -6.85
C HIS A 134 -1.37 18.53 -8.25
N PHE A 135 -0.04 18.52 -8.40
CA PHE A 135 0.63 18.90 -9.62
C PHE A 135 1.91 18.09 -9.87
N PRO A 136 1.80 16.82 -10.28
CA PRO A 136 2.96 15.97 -10.53
C PRO A 136 3.75 16.44 -11.75
N SER A 137 5.07 16.18 -11.77
CA SER A 137 5.93 16.46 -12.93
C SER A 137 5.58 15.62 -14.16
N ARG A 138 5.08 14.41 -13.95
CA ARG A 138 4.50 13.52 -14.97
C ARG A 138 3.08 13.17 -14.57
N ASP A 139 2.11 13.45 -15.41
CA ASP A 139 0.74 12.98 -15.23
C ASP A 139 0.62 11.53 -15.71
N ALA A 140 0.67 10.61 -14.77
CA ALA A 140 0.46 9.18 -14.99
C ALA A 140 -1.01 8.76 -14.83
N GLY A 141 -1.92 9.71 -14.65
CA GLY A 141 -3.33 9.45 -14.33
C GLY A 141 -3.57 9.01 -12.90
N ILE A 142 -2.58 9.07 -12.00
CA ILE A 142 -2.73 8.60 -10.62
C ILE A 142 -3.82 9.38 -9.91
N THR A 143 -4.75 8.66 -9.29
CA THR A 143 -5.85 9.22 -8.50
C THR A 143 -5.58 9.13 -7.00
N HIS A 144 -5.01 8.03 -6.53
CA HIS A 144 -4.69 7.83 -5.12
C HIS A 144 -3.80 6.60 -4.86
N PHE A 145 -3.16 6.59 -3.68
CA PHE A 145 -2.54 5.42 -3.09
C PHE A 145 -3.62 4.47 -2.56
N SER A 146 -3.64 3.22 -2.98
CA SER A 146 -4.76 2.31 -2.76
C SER A 146 -4.46 1.15 -1.82
N HIS A 147 -3.42 0.38 -2.11
CA HIS A 147 -3.08 -0.80 -1.32
C HIS A 147 -1.58 -1.13 -1.37
N ILE A 148 -1.18 -2.09 -0.54
CA ILE A 148 0.15 -2.70 -0.54
C ILE A 148 0.04 -4.22 -0.55
N GLY A 149 1.00 -4.88 -1.21
CA GLY A 149 1.33 -6.26 -0.93
C GLY A 149 2.33 -6.33 0.23
N LEU A 150 2.09 -7.21 1.17
CA LEU A 150 3.00 -7.53 2.27
C LEU A 150 3.50 -8.96 2.14
N ARG A 151 4.75 -9.18 2.54
CA ARG A 151 5.31 -10.52 2.70
C ARG A 151 4.93 -11.10 4.05
N THR A 152 4.60 -12.38 4.09
CA THR A 152 4.25 -13.10 5.31
C THR A 152 4.95 -14.45 5.38
N SER A 153 5.47 -14.80 6.55
CA SER A 153 6.05 -16.12 6.82
C SER A 153 5.00 -17.18 7.21
N ASP A 154 3.78 -16.73 7.55
CA ASP A 154 2.65 -17.58 7.91
C ASP A 154 1.34 -16.81 7.64
N ALA A 155 0.76 -17.05 6.48
CA ALA A 155 -0.41 -16.33 6.00
C ALA A 155 -1.64 -16.51 6.90
N ALA A 156 -1.87 -17.71 7.42
CA ALA A 156 -3.02 -17.98 8.30
C ALA A 156 -2.92 -17.27 9.64
N ARG A 157 -1.73 -17.26 10.23
CA ARG A 157 -1.46 -16.54 11.49
C ARG A 157 -1.65 -15.04 11.29
N ASP A 158 -1.08 -14.49 10.23
CA ASP A 158 -1.13 -13.04 9.97
C ASP A 158 -2.54 -12.62 9.51
N GLU A 159 -3.28 -13.43 8.75
CA GLU A 159 -4.70 -13.21 8.47
C GLU A 159 -5.49 -13.12 9.80
N ALA A 160 -5.26 -14.07 10.72
CA ALA A 160 -5.93 -14.04 12.02
C ALA A 160 -5.59 -12.77 12.83
N PHE A 161 -4.35 -12.30 12.78
CA PHE A 161 -3.96 -11.02 13.37
C PHE A 161 -4.76 -9.85 12.78
N TRP A 162 -4.78 -9.71 11.45
CA TRP A 162 -5.46 -8.62 10.75
C TRP A 162 -6.99 -8.65 10.89
N THR A 163 -7.59 -9.84 10.99
CA THR A 163 -9.06 -9.99 11.04
C THR A 163 -9.64 -10.05 12.45
N ARG A 164 -8.87 -10.45 13.47
CA ARG A 164 -9.37 -10.60 14.85
C ARG A 164 -8.98 -9.43 15.76
N LEU A 165 -7.75 -8.93 15.64
CA LEU A 165 -7.29 -7.78 16.43
C LEU A 165 -7.65 -6.46 15.75
N LEU A 166 -7.45 -6.41 14.42
CA LEU A 166 -7.81 -5.28 13.57
C LEU A 166 -9.13 -5.57 12.82
N ASN A 167 -9.69 -4.58 12.14
CA ASN A 167 -10.98 -4.72 11.46
C ASN A 167 -10.87 -5.17 9.99
N ALA A 168 -9.77 -5.81 9.59
CA ALA A 168 -9.64 -6.31 8.24
C ALA A 168 -10.63 -7.47 7.98
N ARG A 169 -11.08 -7.61 6.74
CA ARG A 169 -11.97 -8.66 6.29
C ARG A 169 -11.41 -9.28 5.02
N VAL A 170 -11.48 -10.60 4.91
CA VAL A 170 -11.05 -11.29 3.71
C VAL A 170 -12.03 -10.98 2.57
N SER A 171 -11.49 -10.60 1.42
CA SER A 171 -12.25 -10.46 0.18
C SER A 171 -12.14 -11.72 -0.68
N ASP A 172 -10.94 -12.22 -0.89
CA ASP A 172 -10.67 -13.47 -1.62
C ASP A 172 -9.34 -14.05 -1.14
N TRP A 173 -9.04 -15.28 -1.54
CA TRP A 173 -7.72 -15.90 -1.41
C TRP A 173 -7.19 -16.31 -2.78
N ILE A 174 -5.87 -16.23 -2.98
CA ILE A 174 -5.15 -16.85 -4.09
C ILE A 174 -4.13 -17.83 -3.48
N GLY A 175 -4.38 -19.13 -3.59
CA GLY A 175 -3.66 -20.10 -2.76
C GLY A 175 -3.82 -19.75 -1.29
N ASP A 176 -2.71 -19.62 -0.56
CA ASP A 176 -2.68 -19.22 0.84
C ASP A 176 -2.64 -17.70 1.06
N ALA A 177 -2.59 -16.90 -0.01
CA ALA A 177 -2.50 -15.45 0.08
C ALA A 177 -3.87 -14.79 0.28
N PRO A 178 -4.22 -14.25 1.46
CA PRO A 178 -5.45 -13.52 1.69
C PRO A 178 -5.36 -12.09 1.14
N LEU A 179 -6.42 -11.67 0.48
CA LEU A 179 -6.64 -10.31 0.02
C LEU A 179 -7.60 -9.62 1.01
N LEU A 180 -7.07 -8.66 1.77
CA LEU A 180 -7.75 -8.10 2.95
C LEU A 180 -8.21 -6.66 2.70
N ARG A 181 -9.46 -6.36 3.02
CA ARG A 181 -10.02 -5.00 2.99
C ARG A 181 -10.22 -4.45 4.40
N ILE A 182 -9.99 -3.16 4.57
CA ILE A 182 -10.36 -2.38 5.75
C ILE A 182 -11.44 -1.34 5.44
N ASN A 183 -11.65 -1.05 4.17
CA ASN A 183 -12.68 -0.16 3.63
C ASN A 183 -13.47 -0.86 2.51
N THR A 184 -14.11 -0.12 1.61
CA THR A 184 -14.90 -0.70 0.51
C THR A 184 -14.07 -1.27 -0.64
N ILE A 185 -12.80 -0.88 -0.78
CA ILE A 185 -11.92 -1.39 -1.84
C ILE A 185 -11.68 -2.88 -1.61
N HIS A 186 -11.70 -3.69 -2.67
CA HIS A 186 -11.55 -5.15 -2.62
C HIS A 186 -10.41 -5.60 -1.70
N HIS A 187 -9.28 -4.91 -1.70
CA HIS A 187 -8.23 -5.12 -0.71
C HIS A 187 -7.40 -3.83 -0.51
N THR A 188 -7.05 -3.58 0.73
CA THR A 188 -6.12 -2.52 1.17
C THR A 188 -4.74 -3.10 1.42
N LEU A 189 -4.69 -4.39 1.73
CA LEU A 189 -3.46 -5.17 1.84
C LEU A 189 -3.68 -6.60 1.36
N ALA A 190 -2.61 -7.22 0.84
CA ALA A 190 -2.57 -8.62 0.48
C ALA A 190 -1.35 -9.25 1.13
N LEU A 191 -1.47 -10.48 1.66
CA LEU A 191 -0.37 -11.16 2.35
C LEU A 191 0.15 -12.28 1.46
N PHE A 192 1.38 -12.14 0.95
CA PHE A 192 2.00 -13.12 0.08
C PHE A 192 3.05 -13.94 0.82
N PRO A 193 2.98 -15.29 0.79
CA PRO A 193 3.96 -16.15 1.42
C PRO A 193 5.40 -15.82 0.98
N SER A 194 6.30 -15.66 1.95
CA SER A 194 7.71 -15.31 1.73
C SER A 194 8.56 -15.69 2.95
N ALA A 195 9.85 -15.92 2.73
CA ALA A 195 10.80 -16.26 3.78
C ALA A 195 11.18 -15.06 4.67
N TYR A 196 10.87 -13.83 4.27
CA TYR A 196 11.26 -12.59 4.96
C TYR A 196 10.14 -11.54 4.91
N PRO A 197 10.06 -10.63 5.91
CA PRO A 197 9.08 -9.56 5.93
C PRO A 197 9.38 -8.48 4.87
N GLY A 198 8.46 -7.55 4.74
CA GLY A 198 8.59 -6.35 3.92
C GLY A 198 7.40 -6.11 3.00
N VAL A 199 7.39 -4.94 2.41
CA VAL A 199 6.43 -4.60 1.36
C VAL A 199 6.83 -5.32 0.08
N GLN A 200 5.88 -5.98 -0.55
CA GLN A 200 6.08 -6.71 -1.80
C GLN A 200 5.81 -5.79 -3.00
N HIS A 201 4.71 -5.00 -2.97
CA HIS A 201 4.43 -3.98 -3.97
C HIS A 201 3.63 -2.81 -3.39
N ILE A 202 3.63 -1.70 -4.14
CA ILE A 202 2.88 -0.47 -3.84
C ILE A 202 1.92 -0.21 -4.98
N ASN A 203 0.62 -0.11 -4.68
CA ASN A 203 -0.39 0.17 -5.69
C ASN A 203 -0.84 1.62 -5.69
N HIS A 204 -0.90 2.20 -6.89
CA HIS A 204 -1.58 3.46 -7.17
C HIS A 204 -2.72 3.23 -8.16
N GLN A 205 -3.93 3.67 -7.82
CA GLN A 205 -5.03 3.70 -8.76
C GLN A 205 -4.81 4.82 -9.78
N VAL A 206 -5.16 4.53 -11.04
CA VAL A 206 -5.18 5.50 -12.13
C VAL A 206 -6.61 5.73 -12.62
N GLU A 207 -6.84 6.74 -13.48
CA GLU A 207 -8.20 7.13 -13.90
C GLU A 207 -8.84 6.08 -14.80
N ASP A 208 -8.10 5.58 -15.79
CA ASP A 208 -8.63 4.64 -16.77
C ASP A 208 -7.57 3.68 -17.33
N ILE A 209 -7.99 2.81 -18.25
CA ILE A 209 -7.11 1.83 -18.88
C ILE A 209 -6.12 2.48 -19.86
N ASP A 210 -6.43 3.63 -20.43
CA ASP A 210 -5.51 4.35 -21.30
C ASP A 210 -4.29 4.85 -20.52
N ASP A 211 -4.45 5.20 -19.24
CA ASP A 211 -3.33 5.53 -18.35
C ASP A 211 -2.41 4.32 -18.13
N ILE A 212 -2.98 3.11 -17.96
CA ILE A 212 -2.21 1.86 -17.91
C ILE A 212 -1.40 1.69 -19.19
N MET A 213 -2.05 1.84 -20.35
CA MET A 213 -1.40 1.60 -21.64
C MET A 213 -0.38 2.67 -21.99
N ARG A 214 -0.67 3.95 -21.75
CA ARG A 214 0.30 5.05 -21.93
C ARG A 214 1.52 4.84 -21.03
N SER A 215 1.29 4.45 -19.77
CA SER A 215 2.38 4.15 -18.82
C SER A 215 3.18 2.92 -19.25
N TYR A 216 2.56 1.88 -19.80
CA TYR A 216 3.25 0.70 -20.32
C TYR A 216 4.28 1.07 -21.39
N TYR A 217 3.90 1.86 -22.41
CA TYR A 217 4.82 2.28 -23.44
C TYR A 217 5.89 3.25 -22.93
N PHE A 218 5.49 4.22 -22.11
CA PHE A 218 6.43 5.15 -21.47
C PHE A 218 7.50 4.44 -20.66
N LEU A 219 7.12 3.52 -19.77
CA LEU A 219 8.07 2.77 -18.93
C LEU A 219 9.06 1.96 -19.76
N ARG A 220 8.59 1.35 -20.84
CA ARG A 220 9.47 0.64 -21.81
C ARG A 220 10.47 1.57 -22.48
N GLU A 221 10.04 2.75 -22.92
CA GLU A 221 10.92 3.77 -23.50
C GLU A 221 11.96 4.26 -22.49
N GLN A 222 11.61 4.34 -21.21
CA GLN A 222 12.53 4.68 -20.13
C GLN A 222 13.43 3.51 -19.69
N GLY A 223 13.33 2.33 -20.31
CA GLY A 223 14.09 1.15 -19.96
C GLY A 223 13.71 0.54 -18.61
N VAL A 224 12.51 0.86 -18.08
CA VAL A 224 12.01 0.29 -16.83
C VAL A 224 11.51 -1.12 -17.07
N LYS A 225 11.91 -2.05 -16.19
CA LYS A 225 11.51 -3.45 -16.29
C LYS A 225 10.03 -3.62 -15.91
N ILE A 226 9.20 -4.07 -16.87
CA ILE A 226 7.85 -4.53 -16.58
C ILE A 226 7.95 -5.95 -16.00
N VAL A 227 7.42 -6.13 -14.79
CA VAL A 227 7.47 -7.42 -14.09
C VAL A 227 6.16 -8.18 -14.15
N PHE A 228 5.03 -7.50 -14.47
CA PHE A 228 3.75 -8.18 -14.68
C PHE A 228 2.76 -7.24 -15.38
N GLY A 229 2.04 -7.77 -16.34
CA GLY A 229 1.02 -6.99 -17.07
C GLY A 229 1.52 -6.45 -18.43
N PRO A 230 0.69 -5.62 -19.11
CA PRO A 230 -0.68 -5.29 -18.73
C PRO A 230 -1.58 -6.51 -18.58
N GLY A 231 -2.49 -6.47 -17.62
CA GLY A 231 -3.35 -7.60 -17.32
C GLY A 231 -4.64 -7.23 -16.59
N ARG A 232 -5.43 -8.24 -16.24
CA ARG A 232 -6.65 -8.08 -15.44
C ARG A 232 -6.75 -9.18 -14.38
N HIS A 233 -6.88 -8.77 -13.11
CA HIS A 233 -7.03 -9.70 -12.00
C HIS A 233 -8.45 -10.31 -11.95
N PRO A 234 -8.60 -11.65 -11.86
CA PRO A 234 -9.92 -12.26 -11.72
C PRO A 234 -10.54 -12.01 -10.34
N SER A 235 -9.74 -11.81 -9.29
CA SER A 235 -10.21 -11.55 -7.93
C SER A 235 -10.83 -10.16 -7.79
N SER A 236 -10.04 -9.12 -8.00
CA SER A 236 -10.44 -7.72 -7.81
C SER A 236 -11.05 -7.05 -9.03
N SER A 237 -11.03 -7.69 -10.20
CA SER A 237 -11.44 -7.12 -11.51
C SER A 237 -10.56 -5.97 -12.01
N ALA A 238 -9.52 -5.57 -11.29
CA ALA A 238 -8.66 -4.47 -11.67
C ALA A 238 -7.82 -4.80 -12.91
N CYS A 239 -7.76 -3.88 -13.88
CA CYS A 239 -6.69 -3.87 -14.86
C CYS A 239 -5.43 -3.35 -14.20
N PHE A 240 -4.27 -3.91 -14.53
CA PHE A 240 -3.03 -3.65 -13.81
C PHE A 240 -1.78 -3.60 -14.70
N LEU A 241 -0.75 -2.98 -14.16
CA LEU A 241 0.61 -2.96 -14.69
C LEU A 241 1.62 -2.88 -13.54
N TYR A 242 2.48 -3.89 -13.38
CA TYR A 242 3.55 -3.90 -12.39
C TYR A 242 4.90 -3.65 -13.04
N PHE A 243 5.75 -2.84 -12.41
CA PHE A 243 7.08 -2.54 -12.87
C PHE A 243 8.07 -2.43 -11.71
N GLU A 244 9.33 -2.76 -11.98
CA GLU A 244 10.41 -2.67 -11.01
C GLU A 244 10.86 -1.21 -10.88
N GLY A 245 10.87 -0.72 -9.66
CA GLY A 245 11.25 0.63 -9.33
C GLY A 245 12.63 0.73 -8.67
N HIS A 246 12.88 1.89 -8.07
CA HIS A 246 14.10 2.17 -7.32
C HIS A 246 14.27 1.15 -6.18
N ASP A 247 15.51 0.71 -5.95
CA ASP A 247 15.87 -0.33 -4.97
C ASP A 247 15.04 -1.63 -5.13
N LYS A 248 14.63 -1.95 -6.36
CA LYS A 248 13.80 -3.12 -6.72
C LYS A 248 12.42 -3.16 -6.05
N MET A 249 11.94 -2.04 -5.54
CA MET A 249 10.56 -1.93 -5.09
C MET A 249 9.62 -2.10 -6.27
N VAL A 250 8.61 -2.96 -6.14
CA VAL A 250 7.62 -3.16 -7.18
C VAL A 250 6.50 -2.13 -7.03
N TYR A 251 6.21 -1.41 -8.12
CA TYR A 251 5.06 -0.52 -8.22
C TYR A 251 3.98 -1.14 -9.09
N GLU A 252 2.74 -0.88 -8.74
CA GLU A 252 1.57 -1.26 -9.51
C GLU A 252 0.73 -0.04 -9.84
N TYR A 253 0.36 0.12 -11.11
CA TYR A 253 -0.80 0.91 -11.50
C TYR A 253 -2.00 0.00 -11.68
N SER A 254 -3.18 0.41 -11.20
CA SER A 254 -4.40 -0.34 -11.44
C SER A 254 -5.63 0.55 -11.59
N VAL A 255 -6.65 0.02 -12.25
CA VAL A 255 -7.93 0.71 -12.46
C VAL A 255 -9.09 -0.28 -12.48
N GLY A 256 -10.27 0.16 -12.04
CA GLY A 256 -11.49 -0.67 -12.07
C GLY A 256 -11.50 -1.75 -10.99
N VAL A 257 -10.84 -1.50 -9.87
CA VAL A 257 -10.88 -2.39 -8.71
C VAL A 257 -12.33 -2.49 -8.18
N LYS A 258 -12.75 -3.72 -7.87
CA LYS A 258 -14.05 -3.99 -7.26
C LYS A 258 -14.19 -3.30 -5.90
N HIS A 259 -15.35 -2.72 -5.65
CA HIS A 259 -15.76 -2.26 -4.33
C HIS A 259 -16.79 -3.23 -3.74
N ILE A 260 -16.70 -3.45 -2.43
CA ILE A 260 -17.68 -4.20 -1.63
C ILE A 260 -18.33 -3.17 -0.73
N LEU A 261 -19.55 -2.81 -1.07
CA LEU A 261 -20.27 -1.74 -0.36
C LEU A 261 -20.80 -2.23 0.99
N PRO A 262 -21.05 -1.34 1.97
CA PRO A 262 -21.55 -1.72 3.29
C PRO A 262 -22.85 -2.54 3.24
N GLU A 263 -23.75 -2.25 2.30
CA GLU A 263 -25.00 -2.97 2.09
C GLU A 263 -24.80 -4.37 1.48
N GLU A 264 -23.65 -4.64 0.86
CA GLU A 264 -23.29 -5.94 0.30
C GLU A 264 -22.57 -6.83 1.30
N GLU A 265 -22.02 -6.25 2.36
CA GLU A 265 -21.12 -6.91 3.32
C GLU A 265 -21.70 -8.20 3.91
N ALA A 266 -22.97 -8.19 4.33
CA ALA A 266 -23.63 -9.35 4.92
C ALA A 266 -23.82 -10.52 3.92
N LYS A 267 -23.86 -10.21 2.63
CA LYS A 267 -24.06 -11.18 1.54
C LYS A 267 -22.74 -11.58 0.87
N TYR A 268 -21.68 -10.81 1.08
CA TYR A 268 -20.39 -11.08 0.44
C TYR A 268 -19.85 -12.42 0.90
N ARG A 269 -19.35 -13.21 -0.06
CA ARG A 269 -18.69 -14.49 0.20
C ARG A 269 -17.32 -14.46 -0.49
N PRO A 270 -16.23 -14.52 0.29
CA PRO A 270 -14.90 -14.65 -0.26
C PRO A 270 -14.75 -15.88 -1.15
N ARG A 271 -13.98 -15.74 -2.23
CA ARG A 271 -13.71 -16.82 -3.17
C ARG A 271 -12.30 -17.36 -2.93
N GLN A 272 -12.14 -18.65 -3.14
CA GLN A 272 -10.84 -19.30 -3.12
C GLN A 272 -10.38 -19.54 -4.56
N PHE A 273 -9.30 -18.86 -4.95
CA PHE A 273 -8.63 -19.11 -6.22
C PHE A 273 -7.45 -20.07 -6.00
N PRO A 274 -7.17 -21.02 -6.91
CA PRO A 274 -5.96 -21.83 -6.83
C PRO A 274 -4.71 -20.93 -6.99
N PHE A 275 -3.56 -21.40 -6.50
CA PHE A 275 -2.29 -20.75 -6.78
C PHE A 275 -1.83 -21.17 -8.19
N ALA A 276 -2.24 -20.42 -9.20
CA ALA A 276 -1.99 -20.70 -10.61
C ALA A 276 -1.98 -19.40 -11.42
N PRO A 277 -1.28 -19.32 -12.55
CA PRO A 277 -1.14 -18.09 -13.35
C PRO A 277 -2.48 -17.44 -13.73
N GLU A 278 -3.51 -18.24 -14.05
CA GLU A 278 -4.85 -17.76 -14.38
C GLU A 278 -5.58 -17.08 -13.21
N SER A 279 -5.18 -17.38 -11.98
CA SER A 279 -5.70 -16.71 -10.76
C SER A 279 -5.12 -15.32 -10.55
N PHE A 280 -3.97 -15.05 -11.18
CA PHE A 280 -3.34 -13.73 -11.15
C PHE A 280 -3.72 -12.87 -12.36
N CYS A 281 -3.94 -13.45 -13.54
CA CYS A 281 -4.28 -12.70 -14.74
C CYS A 281 -5.23 -13.43 -15.69
N MET A 282 -6.42 -12.83 -15.94
CA MET A 282 -7.41 -13.33 -16.91
C MET A 282 -6.93 -13.21 -18.37
N TRP A 283 -6.00 -12.30 -18.65
CA TRP A 283 -5.56 -12.00 -20.03
C TRP A 283 -4.31 -12.76 -20.43
N GLY A 284 -3.77 -13.61 -19.54
CA GLY A 284 -2.64 -14.49 -19.84
C GLY A 284 -1.26 -13.85 -19.67
N SER A 285 -1.15 -12.64 -19.11
CA SER A 285 0.13 -12.11 -18.68
C SER A 285 0.70 -12.99 -17.55
N LYS A 286 2.02 -13.21 -17.58
CA LYS A 286 2.72 -14.03 -16.57
C LYS A 286 3.57 -13.14 -15.67
N PRO A 287 3.51 -13.33 -14.34
CA PRO A 287 4.29 -12.52 -13.41
C PRO A 287 5.78 -12.90 -13.43
N ASP A 288 6.64 -11.86 -13.39
CA ASP A 288 8.06 -11.97 -13.05
C ASP A 288 8.31 -11.44 -11.62
N ILE A 289 7.48 -11.89 -10.69
CA ILE A 289 7.48 -11.55 -9.27
C ILE A 289 7.63 -12.86 -8.50
N PRO A 290 8.65 -13.02 -7.62
CA PRO A 290 8.92 -14.30 -6.94
C PRO A 290 7.70 -14.87 -6.20
N GLU A 291 6.98 -14.04 -5.46
CA GLU A 291 5.84 -14.44 -4.64
C GLU A 291 4.58 -14.82 -5.47
N PHE A 292 4.59 -14.62 -6.80
CA PHE A 292 3.49 -14.98 -7.73
C PHE A 292 3.85 -16.17 -8.62
N ARG A 293 5.02 -16.78 -8.41
CA ARG A 293 5.48 -17.97 -9.13
C ARG A 293 5.32 -19.22 -8.26
N ASP A 294 5.16 -20.36 -8.93
CA ASP A 294 5.24 -21.70 -8.32
C ASP A 294 6.68 -22.02 -7.87
#